data_8ead003aa0645822664fcb30436abd31
#
_entry.id   8ead003aa0645822664fcb30436abd31
#
_cell.length_a   1.000
_cell.length_b   1.000
_cell.length_c   1.000
_cell.angle_alpha   90.00
_cell.angle_beta   90.00
_cell.angle_gamma   90.00
#
_symmetry.space_group_name_H-M   'P 1'
#
loop_
_entity.id
_entity.type
_entity.pdbx_description
1 polymer ?
#
loop_
_entity_poly.entity_id
_entity_poly.type
_entity_poly.pdbx_seq_one_letter_code
_entity_poly.pdbx_strand_id
1 'polypeptide(L)'
;RRQRQMCIRDRNYTTQMDAAKKGIITPEMEIVAKKENITAEELRERVARGSVAIPANKMHKAISPEGVGEGLKTKINVNLGISKDCTDYSIEWEKVKMAVDMKAEAIMDLSCYGKTHEFRQKLIDECPAMIGTVPMYDAVGYLDKELADITADEFLEVIEAHAKEGVDFMTIHAGINRRTAQIFKESGGRLTNIVSRGGSLIFAWMEMTGNENPFYEYYDKVLDILAKYDVTISLGDCLLYTSPSPRDS
;
A
#
# COMPACT_ATOMS: atom_id res chain seq x y z
N ARG A 1 1.07 -12.90 -23.94
CA ARG A 1 0.97 -11.40 -23.94
C ARG A 1 -0.38 -10.91 -24.52
N ARG A 2 -0.91 -11.46 -25.63
CA ARG A 2 -2.21 -11.04 -26.22
C ARG A 2 -3.44 -11.41 -25.37
N GLN A 3 -3.44 -12.51 -24.63
CA GLN A 3 -4.57 -12.93 -23.79
C GLN A 3 -4.82 -12.02 -22.57
N ARG A 4 -3.75 -11.49 -21.93
CA ARG A 4 -3.92 -10.54 -20.80
C ARG A 4 -4.52 -9.18 -21.22
N GLN A 5 -4.22 -8.68 -22.43
CA GLN A 5 -4.77 -7.42 -22.93
C GLN A 5 -6.27 -7.47 -23.29
N MET A 6 -6.80 -8.64 -23.66
CA MET A 6 -8.24 -8.80 -23.93
C MET A 6 -9.12 -8.84 -22.70
N CYS A 7 -8.57 -9.25 -21.52
CA CYS A 7 -9.36 -9.38 -20.28
C CYS A 7 -9.65 -8.06 -19.56
N ILE A 8 -8.98 -6.95 -19.86
CA ILE A 8 -9.16 -5.69 -19.12
C ILE A 8 -10.45 -4.96 -19.51
N ARG A 9 -10.97 -5.13 -20.72
CA ARG A 9 -12.15 -4.41 -21.23
C ARG A 9 -13.51 -5.03 -20.85
N ASP A 10 -13.55 -6.30 -20.44
CA ASP A 10 -14.80 -7.04 -20.20
C ASP A 10 -14.92 -7.62 -18.77
N ARG A 11 -14.20 -7.06 -17.81
CA ARG A 11 -14.28 -7.53 -16.41
C ARG A 11 -15.62 -7.07 -15.80
N ASN A 12 -16.52 -8.00 -15.50
CA ASN A 12 -17.76 -7.75 -14.75
C ASN A 12 -17.54 -7.51 -13.24
N TYR A 13 -16.31 -7.18 -12.82
CA TYR A 13 -15.95 -6.95 -11.42
C TYR A 13 -14.93 -5.81 -11.31
N THR A 14 -14.93 -5.15 -10.14
CA THR A 14 -14.03 -4.04 -9.83
C THR A 14 -12.76 -4.48 -9.11
N THR A 15 -12.87 -5.38 -8.13
CA THR A 15 -11.74 -5.86 -7.32
C THR A 15 -11.73 -7.37 -7.23
N GLN A 16 -10.61 -7.97 -6.76
CA GLN A 16 -10.51 -9.40 -6.49
C GLN A 16 -11.62 -9.85 -5.53
N MET A 17 -11.91 -9.06 -4.49
CA MET A 17 -12.99 -9.37 -3.55
C MET A 17 -14.37 -9.30 -4.21
N ASP A 18 -14.62 -8.32 -5.07
CA ASP A 18 -15.89 -8.22 -5.81
C ASP A 18 -16.08 -9.43 -6.74
N ALA A 19 -15.02 -9.84 -7.45
CA ALA A 19 -15.03 -11.06 -8.26
C ALA A 19 -15.37 -12.28 -7.41
N ALA A 20 -14.67 -12.46 -6.28
CA ALA A 20 -14.87 -13.59 -5.38
C ALA A 20 -16.30 -13.66 -4.82
N LYS A 21 -16.89 -12.53 -4.42
CA LYS A 21 -18.29 -12.44 -3.97
C LYS A 21 -19.31 -12.78 -5.06
N LYS A 22 -18.96 -12.51 -6.32
CA LYS A 22 -19.77 -12.90 -7.50
C LYS A 22 -19.55 -14.35 -7.94
N GLY A 23 -18.75 -15.13 -7.21
CA GLY A 23 -18.44 -16.51 -7.57
C GLY A 23 -17.44 -16.64 -8.72
N ILE A 24 -16.72 -15.56 -9.07
CA ILE A 24 -15.76 -15.54 -10.19
C ILE A 24 -14.38 -15.87 -9.66
N ILE A 25 -13.72 -16.86 -10.23
CA ILE A 25 -12.31 -17.17 -10.03
C ILE A 25 -11.52 -16.38 -11.06
N THR A 26 -10.64 -15.49 -10.59
CA THR A 26 -9.80 -14.67 -11.46
C THR A 26 -8.51 -15.40 -11.83
N PRO A 27 -7.82 -15.00 -12.91
CA PRO A 27 -6.49 -15.54 -13.24
C PRO A 27 -5.48 -15.36 -12.11
N GLU A 28 -5.58 -14.26 -11.36
CA GLU A 28 -4.76 -13.98 -10.18
C GLU A 28 -5.02 -15.02 -9.08
N MET A 29 -6.29 -15.37 -8.81
CA MET A 29 -6.65 -16.41 -7.85
C MET A 29 -6.13 -17.80 -8.25
N GLU A 30 -6.17 -18.14 -9.53
CA GLU A 30 -5.62 -19.43 -10.03
C GLU A 30 -4.11 -19.52 -9.78
N ILE A 31 -3.37 -18.43 -10.03
CA ILE A 31 -1.92 -18.38 -9.82
C ILE A 31 -1.60 -18.53 -8.33
N VAL A 32 -2.29 -17.76 -7.47
CA VAL A 32 -2.07 -17.79 -6.02
C VAL A 32 -2.44 -19.17 -5.45
N ALA A 33 -3.58 -19.74 -5.82
CA ALA A 33 -4.01 -21.07 -5.36
C ALA A 33 -2.96 -22.13 -5.67
N LYS A 34 -2.38 -22.09 -6.88
CA LYS A 34 -1.29 -23.00 -7.27
C LYS A 34 -0.03 -22.81 -6.41
N LYS A 35 0.37 -21.56 -6.11
CA LYS A 35 1.52 -21.26 -5.26
C LYS A 35 1.32 -21.73 -3.81
N GLU A 36 0.10 -21.61 -3.33
CA GLU A 36 -0.28 -21.97 -1.95
C GLU A 36 -0.67 -23.44 -1.77
N ASN A 37 -0.77 -24.22 -2.85
CA ASN A 37 -1.16 -25.62 -2.82
C ASN A 37 -2.59 -25.85 -2.30
N ILE A 38 -3.51 -24.94 -2.62
CA ILE A 38 -4.94 -25.03 -2.31
C ILE A 38 -5.76 -24.96 -3.61
N THR A 39 -7.05 -25.26 -3.53
CA THR A 39 -7.92 -25.12 -4.69
C THR A 39 -8.27 -23.65 -4.96
N ALA A 40 -8.50 -23.31 -6.22
CA ALA A 40 -8.91 -21.94 -6.58
C ALA A 40 -10.25 -21.56 -5.95
N GLU A 41 -11.15 -22.53 -5.77
CA GLU A 41 -12.44 -22.34 -5.12
C GLU A 41 -12.29 -22.01 -3.63
N GLU A 42 -11.44 -22.76 -2.91
CA GLU A 42 -11.14 -22.49 -1.51
C GLU A 42 -10.51 -21.08 -1.34
N LEU A 43 -9.59 -20.71 -2.22
CA LEU A 43 -9.01 -19.37 -2.21
C LEU A 43 -10.07 -18.29 -2.47
N ARG A 44 -10.95 -18.51 -3.48
CA ARG A 44 -12.06 -17.60 -3.78
C ARG A 44 -12.96 -17.37 -2.55
N GLU A 45 -13.30 -18.43 -1.83
CA GLU A 45 -14.12 -18.31 -0.62
C GLU A 45 -13.42 -17.50 0.48
N ARG A 46 -12.11 -17.70 0.68
CA ARG A 46 -11.32 -16.92 1.64
C ARG A 46 -11.25 -15.44 1.25
N VAL A 47 -11.09 -15.13 -0.06
CA VAL A 47 -11.12 -13.76 -0.56
C VAL A 47 -12.52 -13.15 -0.40
N ALA A 48 -13.59 -13.90 -0.72
CA ALA A 48 -14.96 -13.41 -0.61
C ALA A 48 -15.37 -13.04 0.83
N ARG A 49 -14.90 -13.79 1.83
CA ARG A 49 -15.14 -13.48 3.25
C ARG A 49 -14.16 -12.47 3.85
N GLY A 50 -13.16 -12.02 3.08
CA GLY A 50 -12.21 -11.00 3.49
C GLY A 50 -11.06 -11.49 4.37
N SER A 51 -10.84 -12.82 4.48
CA SER A 51 -9.73 -13.37 5.26
C SER A 51 -8.42 -13.50 4.47
N VAL A 52 -8.47 -13.29 3.15
CA VAL A 52 -7.32 -13.24 2.24
C VAL A 52 -7.46 -12.06 1.29
N ALA A 53 -6.38 -11.32 1.10
CA ALA A 53 -6.23 -10.30 0.06
C ALA A 53 -5.25 -10.77 -1.02
N ILE A 54 -5.46 -10.33 -2.26
CA ILE A 54 -4.53 -10.53 -3.38
C ILE A 54 -4.17 -9.15 -3.92
N PRO A 55 -3.08 -8.54 -3.44
CA PRO A 55 -2.61 -7.25 -3.96
C PRO A 55 -2.12 -7.41 -5.40
N ALA A 56 -2.91 -6.96 -6.35
CA ALA A 56 -2.61 -7.08 -7.77
C ALA A 56 -3.29 -5.97 -8.57
N ASN A 57 -2.66 -4.81 -8.64
CA ASN A 57 -3.18 -3.68 -9.40
C ASN A 57 -3.35 -4.05 -10.89
N LYS A 58 -4.45 -3.61 -11.47
CA LYS A 58 -4.76 -3.83 -12.90
C LYS A 58 -3.68 -3.30 -13.86
N MET A 59 -2.93 -2.29 -13.43
CA MET A 59 -1.89 -1.65 -14.24
C MET A 59 -0.54 -2.33 -14.11
N HIS A 60 -0.28 -3.11 -13.05
CA HIS A 60 0.97 -3.82 -12.83
C HIS A 60 1.05 -5.07 -13.72
N LYS A 61 1.72 -4.96 -14.87
CA LYS A 61 1.77 -6.04 -15.87
C LYS A 61 2.81 -7.11 -15.57
N ALA A 62 3.88 -6.77 -14.89
CA ALA A 62 4.98 -7.68 -14.57
C ALA A 62 4.66 -8.60 -13.37
N ILE A 63 3.64 -8.29 -12.59
CA ILE A 63 3.33 -8.96 -11.34
C ILE A 63 3.16 -10.48 -11.47
N SER A 64 3.73 -11.20 -10.52
CA SER A 64 3.42 -12.60 -10.19
C SER A 64 2.58 -12.61 -8.91
N PRO A 65 1.24 -12.65 -9.00
CA PRO A 65 0.35 -12.41 -7.86
C PRO A 65 0.63 -13.32 -6.66
N GLU A 66 0.51 -12.76 -5.47
CA GLU A 66 0.61 -13.45 -4.18
C GLU A 66 -0.65 -13.19 -3.35
N GLY A 67 -0.98 -14.14 -2.46
CA GLY A 67 -2.04 -13.97 -1.49
C GLY A 67 -1.49 -13.69 -0.10
N VAL A 68 -2.16 -12.82 0.66
CA VAL A 68 -1.82 -12.49 2.04
C VAL A 68 -3.04 -12.74 2.91
N GLY A 69 -2.92 -13.58 3.93
CA GLY A 69 -4.03 -13.83 4.85
C GLY A 69 -4.07 -15.25 5.42
N GLU A 70 -5.24 -15.60 5.93
CA GLU A 70 -5.48 -16.81 6.70
C GLU A 70 -5.12 -18.10 5.93
N GLY A 71 -4.26 -18.90 6.55
CA GLY A 71 -3.91 -20.24 6.05
C GLY A 71 -2.97 -20.24 4.85
N LEU A 72 -2.42 -19.09 4.46
CA LEU A 72 -1.42 -18.98 3.41
C LEU A 72 0.00 -18.92 4.01
N LYS A 73 1.01 -19.20 3.20
CA LYS A 73 2.42 -19.04 3.59
C LYS A 73 2.72 -17.60 3.95
N THR A 74 3.62 -17.39 4.93
CA THR A 74 4.14 -16.05 5.26
C THR A 74 4.87 -15.45 4.06
N LYS A 75 4.57 -14.19 3.76
CA LYS A 75 5.23 -13.42 2.69
C LYS A 75 6.32 -12.51 3.26
N ILE A 76 7.42 -12.41 2.54
CA ILE A 76 8.51 -11.50 2.89
C ILE A 76 8.32 -10.19 2.12
N ASN A 77 8.28 -9.10 2.88
CA ASN A 77 8.26 -7.75 2.34
C ASN A 77 9.61 -7.07 2.57
N VAL A 78 10.26 -6.61 1.51
CA VAL A 78 11.54 -5.91 1.55
C VAL A 78 11.31 -4.41 1.46
N ASN A 79 11.78 -3.66 2.44
CA ASN A 79 11.74 -2.21 2.44
C ASN A 79 12.99 -1.63 1.78
N LEU A 80 12.80 -0.70 0.86
CA LEU A 80 13.85 0.05 0.19
C LEU A 80 13.34 1.44 -0.19
N GLY A 81 14.19 2.28 -0.75
CA GLY A 81 13.76 3.59 -1.25
C GLY A 81 14.81 4.69 -1.05
N ILE A 82 14.62 5.75 -1.79
CA ILE A 82 15.49 6.93 -1.86
C ILE A 82 15.15 7.92 -0.75
N SER A 83 16.19 8.47 -0.13
CA SER A 83 16.09 9.57 0.84
C SER A 83 17.10 10.68 0.52
N LYS A 84 17.06 11.78 1.26
CA LYS A 84 18.06 12.87 1.13
C LYS A 84 19.50 12.40 1.35
N ASP A 85 19.67 11.38 2.20
CA ASP A 85 20.98 10.85 2.58
C ASP A 85 21.49 9.77 1.61
N CYS A 86 20.60 9.17 0.81
CA CYS A 86 20.93 8.15 -0.18
C CYS A 86 20.09 8.39 -1.43
N THR A 87 20.70 9.03 -2.43
CA THR A 87 20.02 9.49 -3.66
C THR A 87 20.37 8.64 -4.91
N ASP A 88 21.13 7.56 -4.72
CA ASP A 88 21.58 6.72 -5.84
C ASP A 88 20.55 5.62 -6.18
N TYR A 89 19.78 5.86 -7.22
CA TYR A 89 18.80 4.91 -7.73
C TYR A 89 19.42 3.59 -8.23
N SER A 90 20.70 3.59 -8.61
CA SER A 90 21.35 2.35 -9.07
C SER A 90 21.53 1.36 -7.92
N ILE A 91 21.89 1.85 -6.74
CA ILE A 91 22.02 1.04 -5.53
C ILE A 91 20.65 0.48 -5.12
N GLU A 92 19.60 1.31 -5.14
CA GLU A 92 18.25 0.83 -4.83
C GLU A 92 17.78 -0.23 -5.83
N TRP A 93 18.12 -0.08 -7.10
CA TRP A 93 17.79 -1.08 -8.12
C TRP A 93 18.55 -2.41 -7.93
N GLU A 94 19.79 -2.37 -7.47
CA GLU A 94 20.52 -3.59 -7.08
C GLU A 94 19.83 -4.30 -5.90
N LYS A 95 19.34 -3.56 -4.90
CA LYS A 95 18.55 -4.14 -3.80
C LYS A 95 17.27 -4.81 -4.30
N VAL A 96 16.58 -4.19 -5.28
CA VAL A 96 15.40 -4.80 -5.93
C VAL A 96 15.76 -6.13 -6.56
N LYS A 97 16.83 -6.18 -7.35
CA LYS A 97 17.29 -7.44 -7.98
C LYS A 97 17.61 -8.51 -6.94
N MET A 98 18.34 -8.15 -5.89
CA MET A 98 18.65 -9.08 -4.81
C MET A 98 17.39 -9.60 -4.12
N ALA A 99 16.41 -8.73 -3.84
CA ALA A 99 15.13 -9.12 -3.23
C ALA A 99 14.38 -10.12 -4.13
N VAL A 100 14.32 -9.86 -5.44
CA VAL A 100 13.69 -10.75 -6.42
C VAL A 100 14.42 -12.10 -6.52
N ASP A 101 15.76 -12.10 -6.55
CA ASP A 101 16.57 -13.31 -6.58
C ASP A 101 16.38 -14.16 -5.31
N MET A 102 16.21 -13.50 -4.17
CA MET A 102 15.88 -14.13 -2.89
C MET A 102 14.40 -14.52 -2.76
N LYS A 103 13.61 -14.29 -3.81
CA LYS A 103 12.17 -14.62 -3.90
C LYS A 103 11.30 -13.89 -2.87
N ALA A 104 11.65 -12.65 -2.54
CA ALA A 104 10.76 -11.80 -1.78
C ALA A 104 9.45 -11.59 -2.56
N GLU A 105 8.32 -11.75 -1.90
CA GLU A 105 7.00 -11.65 -2.52
C GLU A 105 6.49 -10.22 -2.63
N ALA A 106 7.03 -9.31 -1.81
CA ALA A 106 6.66 -7.90 -1.81
C ALA A 106 7.87 -6.98 -1.66
N ILE A 107 7.79 -5.82 -2.29
CA ILE A 107 8.75 -4.73 -2.13
C ILE A 107 7.97 -3.47 -1.76
N MET A 108 8.38 -2.82 -0.67
CA MET A 108 7.85 -1.55 -0.23
C MET A 108 8.79 -0.42 -0.63
N ASP A 109 8.36 0.39 -1.58
CA ASP A 109 9.07 1.61 -1.97
C ASP A 109 8.73 2.73 -0.98
N LEU A 110 9.70 3.05 -0.12
CA LEU A 110 9.63 4.10 0.89
C LEU A 110 10.31 5.40 0.43
N SER A 111 10.49 5.57 -0.88
CA SER A 111 11.10 6.75 -1.45
C SER A 111 10.34 8.02 -1.05
N CYS A 112 11.12 9.05 -0.66
CA CYS A 112 10.59 10.30 -0.16
C CYS A 112 11.36 11.52 -0.67
N TYR A 113 12.22 11.35 -1.67
CA TYR A 113 13.06 12.40 -2.22
C TYR A 113 13.41 12.16 -3.69
N GLY A 114 13.45 13.22 -4.46
CA GLY A 114 13.85 13.19 -5.87
C GLY A 114 12.75 12.66 -6.79
N LYS A 115 13.17 11.97 -7.85
CA LYS A 115 12.27 11.48 -8.91
C LYS A 115 11.64 10.12 -8.58
N THR A 116 10.83 10.06 -7.53
CA THR A 116 10.18 8.85 -7.04
C THR A 116 9.32 8.18 -8.10
N HIS A 117 8.62 8.96 -8.93
CA HIS A 117 7.79 8.47 -10.02
C HIS A 117 8.58 7.61 -11.02
N GLU A 118 9.77 8.05 -11.46
CA GLU A 118 10.58 7.30 -12.44
C GLU A 118 11.01 5.94 -11.88
N PHE A 119 11.43 5.90 -10.61
CA PHE A 119 11.81 4.67 -9.94
C PHE A 119 10.62 3.72 -9.75
N ARG A 120 9.50 4.24 -9.29
CA ARG A 120 8.27 3.47 -9.09
C ARG A 120 7.74 2.90 -10.39
N GLN A 121 7.75 3.69 -11.48
CA GLN A 121 7.35 3.21 -12.79
C GLN A 121 8.22 2.03 -13.26
N LYS A 122 9.53 2.12 -13.04
CA LYS A 122 10.45 1.03 -13.34
C LYS A 122 10.18 -0.23 -12.52
N LEU A 123 9.85 -0.07 -11.22
CA LEU A 123 9.43 -1.19 -10.37
C LEU A 123 8.18 -1.88 -10.96
N ILE A 124 7.16 -1.11 -11.32
CA ILE A 124 5.92 -1.64 -11.90
C ILE A 124 6.14 -2.34 -13.24
N ASP A 125 7.03 -1.84 -14.06
CA ASP A 125 7.27 -2.41 -15.39
C ASP A 125 8.13 -3.68 -15.37
N GLU A 126 9.07 -3.81 -14.41
CA GLU A 126 10.09 -4.86 -14.44
C GLU A 126 10.02 -5.85 -13.26
N CYS A 127 9.47 -5.45 -12.11
CA CYS A 127 9.48 -6.28 -10.91
C CYS A 127 8.28 -7.23 -10.84
N PRO A 128 8.48 -8.54 -10.59
CA PRO A 128 7.38 -9.49 -10.43
C PRO A 128 6.78 -9.51 -9.02
N ALA A 129 7.43 -8.92 -8.01
CA ALA A 129 6.92 -8.84 -6.65
C ALA A 129 5.78 -7.83 -6.54
N MET A 130 4.93 -7.96 -5.53
CA MET A 130 3.93 -6.94 -5.20
C MET A 130 4.62 -5.64 -4.79
N ILE A 131 4.22 -4.51 -5.35
CA ILE A 131 4.79 -3.20 -5.04
C ILE A 131 3.88 -2.44 -4.09
N GLY A 132 4.44 -2.06 -2.94
CA GLY A 132 3.78 -1.23 -1.95
C GLY A 132 4.41 0.15 -1.84
N THR A 133 3.61 1.15 -1.45
CA THR A 133 4.08 2.51 -1.19
C THR A 133 3.41 3.12 0.05
N VAL A 134 3.98 4.23 0.50
CA VAL A 134 3.39 5.09 1.54
C VAL A 134 3.18 6.48 0.94
N PRO A 135 1.99 6.79 0.38
CA PRO A 135 1.76 8.07 -0.32
C PRO A 135 2.10 9.30 0.51
N MET A 136 1.91 9.24 1.85
CA MET A 136 2.27 10.32 2.76
C MET A 136 3.77 10.67 2.72
N TYR A 137 4.66 9.71 2.45
CA TYR A 137 6.10 9.97 2.38
C TYR A 137 6.48 10.72 1.11
N ASP A 138 5.74 10.48 0.04
CA ASP A 138 5.99 11.06 -1.27
C ASP A 138 5.32 12.44 -1.44
N ALA A 139 4.22 12.70 -0.72
CA ALA A 139 3.39 13.89 -0.95
C ALA A 139 4.17 15.21 -0.95
N VAL A 140 5.06 15.42 0.02
CA VAL A 140 5.88 16.64 0.10
C VAL A 140 6.81 16.79 -1.11
N GLY A 141 7.49 15.69 -1.50
CA GLY A 141 8.41 15.68 -2.63
C GLY A 141 7.70 15.73 -3.99
N TYR A 142 6.58 15.02 -4.11
CA TYR A 142 5.77 14.94 -5.33
C TYR A 142 5.10 16.28 -5.68
N LEU A 143 4.58 16.96 -4.66
CA LEU A 143 3.89 18.25 -4.83
C LEU A 143 4.86 19.46 -4.81
N ASP A 144 6.11 19.24 -4.39
CA ASP A 144 7.12 20.31 -4.19
C ASP A 144 6.57 21.45 -3.29
N LYS A 145 5.94 21.06 -2.18
CA LYS A 145 5.30 21.96 -1.21
C LYS A 145 5.75 21.68 0.20
N GLU A 146 5.70 22.72 1.03
CA GLU A 146 5.81 22.53 2.48
C GLU A 146 4.62 21.73 3.01
N LEU A 147 4.85 20.93 4.04
CA LEU A 147 3.83 20.04 4.59
C LEU A 147 2.53 20.78 4.97
N ALA A 148 2.65 21.97 5.56
CA ALA A 148 1.52 22.78 6.00
C ALA A 148 0.66 23.34 4.85
N ASP A 149 1.22 23.44 3.65
CA ASP A 149 0.56 24.01 2.47
C ASP A 149 -0.15 22.96 1.61
N ILE A 150 0.01 21.68 1.95
CA ILE A 150 -0.66 20.57 1.25
C ILE A 150 -2.10 20.51 1.70
N THR A 151 -3.03 20.52 0.76
CA THR A 151 -4.46 20.40 1.01
C THR A 151 -4.89 18.94 1.12
N ALA A 152 -6.07 18.70 1.69
CA ALA A 152 -6.66 17.37 1.78
C ALA A 152 -6.85 16.72 0.40
N ASP A 153 -7.33 17.48 -0.59
CA ASP A 153 -7.54 16.97 -1.94
C ASP A 153 -6.20 16.60 -2.62
N GLU A 154 -5.14 17.36 -2.41
CA GLU A 154 -3.79 17.04 -2.93
C GLU A 154 -3.23 15.74 -2.34
N PHE A 155 -3.49 15.42 -1.08
CA PHE A 155 -3.15 14.10 -0.54
C PHE A 155 -3.90 12.96 -1.26
N LEU A 156 -5.17 13.18 -1.60
CA LEU A 156 -5.95 12.20 -2.37
C LEU A 156 -5.45 12.07 -3.82
N GLU A 157 -5.01 13.16 -4.43
CA GLU A 157 -4.38 13.15 -5.77
C GLU A 157 -3.10 12.31 -5.79
N VAL A 158 -2.26 12.38 -4.75
CA VAL A 158 -1.05 11.55 -4.62
C VAL A 158 -1.43 10.06 -4.51
N ILE A 159 -2.47 9.71 -3.73
CA ILE A 159 -2.98 8.33 -3.67
C ILE A 159 -3.43 7.87 -5.07
N GLU A 160 -4.21 8.69 -5.77
CA GLU A 160 -4.68 8.32 -7.12
C GLU A 160 -3.52 8.21 -8.12
N ALA A 161 -2.50 9.06 -8.03
CA ALA A 161 -1.31 8.98 -8.87
C ALA A 161 -0.61 7.63 -8.69
N HIS A 162 -0.31 7.22 -7.44
CA HIS A 162 0.29 5.92 -7.14
C HIS A 162 -0.56 4.73 -7.62
N ALA A 163 -1.89 4.82 -7.42
CA ALA A 163 -2.81 3.78 -7.87
C ALA A 163 -2.81 3.65 -9.41
N LYS A 164 -2.77 4.76 -10.11
CA LYS A 164 -2.72 4.85 -11.58
C LYS A 164 -1.42 4.32 -12.16
N GLU A 165 -0.31 4.54 -11.47
CA GLU A 165 1.01 4.03 -11.85
C GLU A 165 1.09 2.50 -11.76
N GLY A 166 0.29 1.87 -10.88
CA GLY A 166 0.22 0.42 -10.80
C GLY A 166 0.66 -0.17 -9.45
N VAL A 167 0.74 0.64 -8.40
CA VAL A 167 1.04 0.18 -7.04
C VAL A 167 -0.01 -0.81 -6.56
N ASP A 168 0.41 -1.97 -6.02
CA ASP A 168 -0.47 -3.07 -5.64
C ASP A 168 -1.10 -2.90 -4.26
N PHE A 169 -0.36 -2.28 -3.33
CA PHE A 169 -0.88 -1.96 -2.00
C PHE A 169 -0.29 -0.65 -1.47
N MET A 170 -1.06 0.03 -0.62
CA MET A 170 -0.64 1.30 -0.04
C MET A 170 -0.85 1.32 1.45
N THR A 171 0.16 1.81 2.18
CA THR A 171 0.00 2.07 3.61
C THR A 171 -0.59 3.46 3.82
N ILE A 172 -1.80 3.48 4.35
CA ILE A 172 -2.59 4.69 4.62
C ILE A 172 -2.74 4.88 6.12
N HIS A 173 -2.34 6.03 6.64
CA HIS A 173 -2.37 6.36 8.06
C HIS A 173 -3.71 7.00 8.44
N ALA A 174 -4.80 6.24 8.38
CA ALA A 174 -6.15 6.70 8.68
C ALA A 174 -6.57 6.52 10.16
N GLY A 175 -5.74 5.88 11.01
CA GLY A 175 -6.08 5.59 12.40
C GLY A 175 -5.92 6.77 13.35
N ILE A 176 -5.09 7.78 13.01
CA ILE A 176 -4.94 8.99 13.80
C ILE A 176 -5.99 10.03 13.38
N ASN A 177 -6.62 10.67 14.37
CA ASN A 177 -7.53 11.79 14.18
C ASN A 177 -7.33 12.83 15.30
N ARG A 178 -7.99 13.97 15.23
CA ARG A 178 -7.82 15.05 16.23
C ARG A 178 -8.10 14.60 17.66
N ARG A 179 -9.09 13.71 17.86
CA ARG A 179 -9.42 13.17 19.18
C ARG A 179 -8.27 12.30 19.71
N THR A 180 -7.75 11.38 18.91
CA THR A 180 -6.62 10.52 19.32
C THR A 180 -5.34 11.32 19.49
N ALA A 181 -5.12 12.37 18.69
CA ALA A 181 -4.00 13.31 18.83
C ALA A 181 -4.07 14.07 20.17
N GLN A 182 -5.27 14.51 20.57
CA GLN A 182 -5.46 15.17 21.86
C GLN A 182 -5.20 14.20 23.03
N ILE A 183 -5.76 13.00 23.00
CA ILE A 183 -5.52 11.95 24.01
C ILE A 183 -4.01 11.65 24.11
N PHE A 184 -3.31 11.59 22.98
CA PHE A 184 -1.86 11.39 22.96
C PHE A 184 -1.11 12.51 23.71
N LYS A 185 -1.48 13.77 23.49
CA LYS A 185 -0.88 14.93 24.19
C LYS A 185 -1.14 14.92 25.69
N GLU A 186 -2.37 14.57 26.07
CA GLU A 186 -2.82 14.59 27.46
C GLU A 186 -2.31 13.39 28.26
N SER A 187 -2.02 12.29 27.63
CA SER A 187 -1.69 11.02 28.31
C SER A 187 -0.37 11.04 29.09
N GLY A 188 0.57 11.93 28.72
CA GLY A 188 1.82 12.20 29.49
C GLY A 188 2.71 11.00 29.90
N GLY A 189 2.28 9.78 29.59
CA GLY A 189 2.86 8.54 30.10
C GLY A 189 3.54 7.63 29.06
N ARG A 190 3.66 8.07 27.82
CA ARG A 190 4.31 7.26 26.79
C ARG A 190 5.85 7.36 26.90
N LEU A 191 6.52 6.21 26.83
CA LEU A 191 7.98 6.15 26.81
C LEU A 191 8.58 6.67 25.49
N THR A 192 7.83 6.50 24.38
CA THR A 192 8.24 6.94 23.05
C THR A 192 7.18 7.83 22.42
N ASN A 193 7.63 8.74 21.57
CA ASN A 193 6.73 9.53 20.72
C ASN A 193 6.06 8.66 19.64
N ILE A 194 5.37 9.29 18.68
CA ILE A 194 4.81 8.59 17.52
C ILE A 194 5.95 7.95 16.73
N VAL A 195 5.96 6.61 16.64
CA VAL A 195 7.06 5.84 16.05
C VAL A 195 6.95 5.79 14.53
N SER A 196 5.71 5.75 14.02
CA SER A 196 5.45 5.75 12.58
C SER A 196 5.81 7.09 11.96
N ARG A 197 6.66 7.08 10.92
CA ARG A 197 6.98 8.29 10.18
C ARG A 197 5.75 8.94 9.53
N GLY A 198 4.90 8.15 8.86
CA GLY A 198 3.68 8.66 8.23
C GLY A 198 2.68 9.19 9.25
N GLY A 199 2.53 8.48 10.38
CA GLY A 199 1.71 8.96 11.49
C GLY A 199 2.22 10.27 12.09
N SER A 200 3.55 10.43 12.23
CA SER A 200 4.16 11.67 12.71
C SER A 200 3.94 12.84 11.75
N LEU A 201 4.03 12.60 10.43
CA LEU A 201 3.80 13.63 9.42
C LEU A 201 2.34 14.09 9.42
N ILE A 202 1.38 13.17 9.49
CA ILE A 202 -0.05 13.50 9.57
C ILE A 202 -0.36 14.23 10.88
N PHE A 203 0.20 13.77 12.00
CA PHE A 203 0.06 14.46 13.28
C PHE A 203 0.57 15.90 13.19
N ALA A 204 1.77 16.12 12.63
CA ALA A 204 2.33 17.45 12.45
C ALA A 204 1.45 18.31 11.53
N TRP A 205 0.94 17.75 10.43
CA TRP A 205 0.05 18.45 9.52
C TRP A 205 -1.24 18.90 10.22
N MET A 206 -1.90 18.01 11.00
CA MET A 206 -3.09 18.36 11.78
C MET A 206 -2.81 19.47 12.79
N GLU A 207 -1.63 19.46 13.42
CA GLU A 207 -1.25 20.48 14.40
C GLU A 207 -0.98 21.85 13.75
N MET A 208 -0.30 21.85 12.60
CA MET A 208 0.04 23.10 11.89
C MET A 208 -1.20 23.74 11.23
N THR A 209 -2.08 22.92 10.66
CA THR A 209 -3.24 23.41 9.89
C THR A 209 -4.50 23.56 10.75
N GLY A 210 -4.60 22.84 11.85
CA GLY A 210 -5.82 22.76 12.65
C GLY A 210 -6.93 21.88 12.02
N ASN A 211 -6.66 21.24 10.88
CA ASN A 211 -7.61 20.38 10.17
C ASN A 211 -7.61 18.94 10.70
N GLU A 212 -8.62 18.16 10.33
CA GLU A 212 -8.68 16.73 10.60
C GLU A 212 -7.76 15.97 9.64
N ASN A 213 -7.33 14.76 10.03
CA ASN A 213 -6.58 13.87 9.14
C ASN A 213 -7.36 13.59 7.84
N PRO A 214 -6.86 13.98 6.67
CA PRO A 214 -7.59 13.83 5.42
C PRO A 214 -7.88 12.36 5.06
N PHE A 215 -7.02 11.42 5.46
CA PHE A 215 -7.23 10.00 5.21
C PHE A 215 -8.30 9.39 6.14
N TYR A 216 -8.54 10.00 7.28
CA TYR A 216 -9.64 9.66 8.18
C TYR A 216 -10.96 10.32 7.73
N GLU A 217 -10.92 11.62 7.45
CA GLU A 217 -12.11 12.42 7.10
C GLU A 217 -12.69 12.00 5.74
N TYR A 218 -11.84 11.73 4.75
CA TYR A 218 -12.26 11.34 3.39
C TYR A 218 -11.99 9.87 3.10
N TYR A 219 -12.10 9.00 4.12
CA TYR A 219 -11.78 7.59 4.00
C TYR A 219 -12.54 6.88 2.87
N ASP A 220 -13.82 7.21 2.69
CA ASP A 220 -14.65 6.65 1.60
C ASP A 220 -14.09 7.01 0.21
N LYS A 221 -13.60 8.26 0.02
CA LYS A 221 -12.94 8.66 -1.22
C LYS A 221 -11.63 7.88 -1.45
N VAL A 222 -10.87 7.62 -0.39
CA VAL A 222 -9.68 6.78 -0.48
C VAL A 222 -10.05 5.37 -0.95
N LEU A 223 -11.09 4.76 -0.38
CA LEU A 223 -11.57 3.44 -0.78
C LEU A 223 -12.03 3.41 -2.24
N ASP A 224 -12.76 4.43 -2.70
CA ASP A 224 -13.22 4.55 -4.08
C ASP A 224 -12.04 4.61 -5.08
N ILE A 225 -11.01 5.40 -4.75
CA ILE A 225 -9.78 5.48 -5.55
C ILE A 225 -9.10 4.10 -5.62
N LEU A 226 -8.88 3.46 -4.47
CA LEU A 226 -8.21 2.17 -4.40
C LEU A 226 -9.00 1.07 -5.13
N ALA A 227 -10.32 1.03 -4.99
CA ALA A 227 -11.19 0.06 -5.66
C ALA A 227 -11.15 0.18 -7.19
N LYS A 228 -11.04 1.40 -7.72
CA LYS A 228 -10.95 1.65 -9.17
C LYS A 228 -9.77 0.93 -9.83
N TYR A 229 -8.64 0.84 -9.14
CA TYR A 229 -7.40 0.24 -9.63
C TYR A 229 -7.11 -1.14 -9.05
N ASP A 230 -7.96 -1.64 -8.14
CA ASP A 230 -7.77 -2.90 -7.38
C ASP A 230 -6.51 -2.85 -6.50
N VAL A 231 -6.34 -1.76 -5.78
CA VAL A 231 -5.23 -1.57 -4.84
C VAL A 231 -5.65 -2.05 -3.45
N THR A 232 -4.82 -2.84 -2.82
CA THR A 232 -5.04 -3.29 -1.44
C THR A 232 -4.61 -2.20 -0.45
N ILE A 233 -5.46 -1.91 0.53
CA ILE A 233 -5.10 -1.01 1.61
C ILE A 233 -4.34 -1.75 2.71
N SER A 234 -3.21 -1.20 3.14
CA SER A 234 -2.50 -1.56 4.36
C SER A 234 -2.76 -0.45 5.38
N LEU A 235 -3.54 -0.74 6.42
CA LEU A 235 -3.87 0.26 7.41
C LEU A 235 -2.66 0.57 8.29
N GLY A 236 -2.15 1.80 8.17
CA GLY A 236 -1.08 2.32 9.01
C GLY A 236 -1.61 2.78 10.35
N ASP A 237 -0.97 2.32 11.42
CA ASP A 237 -1.26 2.73 12.80
C ASP A 237 -0.04 3.47 13.36
N CYS A 238 -0.24 4.70 13.82
CA CYS A 238 0.83 5.50 14.43
C CYS A 238 1.01 5.21 15.92
N LEU A 239 0.14 4.41 16.53
CA LEU A 239 0.07 4.14 17.96
C LEU A 239 0.43 2.68 18.32
N LEU A 240 1.22 2.01 17.49
CA LEU A 240 1.61 0.59 17.66
C LEU A 240 2.10 0.23 19.06
N TYR A 241 2.74 1.16 19.77
CA TYR A 241 3.24 0.94 21.12
C TYR A 241 2.13 0.74 22.17
N THR A 242 0.91 1.19 21.90
CA THR A 242 -0.23 1.07 22.82
C THR A 242 -1.29 0.07 22.37
N SER A 243 -1.18 -0.43 21.15
CA SER A 243 -2.06 -1.49 20.65
C SER A 243 -1.44 -2.84 20.98
N PRO A 244 -2.19 -3.79 21.55
CA PRO A 244 -1.72 -5.17 21.67
C PRO A 244 -1.45 -5.73 20.28
N SER A 245 -0.18 -5.88 19.96
CA SER A 245 0.29 -6.42 18.68
C SER A 245 0.90 -7.79 18.93
N PRO A 246 0.74 -8.76 18.03
CA PRO A 246 1.49 -10.03 18.09
C PRO A 246 3.01 -9.87 18.06
N ARG A 247 3.51 -8.66 17.77
CA ARG A 247 4.94 -8.32 17.83
C ARG A 247 5.42 -8.03 19.25
N ASP A 248 4.51 -7.79 20.20
CA ASP A 248 4.80 -7.42 21.57
C ASP A 248 4.69 -8.63 22.54
N SER A 249 4.44 -9.82 21.98
CA SER A 249 4.34 -11.09 22.71
C SER A 249 5.55 -12.00 22.49
#